data_4008b15536714d12bcd598e9ca517430
#
_entry.id   4008b15536714d12bcd598e9ca517430
#
_cell.length_a   1.000
_cell.length_b   1.000
_cell.length_c   1.000
_cell.angle_alpha   90.00
_cell.angle_beta   90.00
_cell.angle_gamma   90.00
#
_symmetry.space_group_name_H-M   'P 1'
#
loop_
_entity.id
_entity.type
_entity.pdbx_description
1 polymer ?
#
loop_
_entity_poly.entity_id
_entity_poly.type
_entity_poly.pdbx_seq_one_letter_code
_entity_poly.pdbx_strand_id
1 'polypeptide(L)'
;ARMARGEPWHGSIDAIRDAAGEIWRALSVAEKERFQRHLRPYYDGLRFRIPPQTGDILREAETAGQLGFEKGRVVHAEPRSDGLRVVIRPRGATTTRSATFGAAVSCRGFATRVAESRNPFLRSCLREGLARPSDAGRGFDTDEAGHLLSANGQRDEGCYAIAGMTLDRFGETPAAIFILRQVLSILPRFVAGR
;
A
#
# COMPACT_ATOMS: atom_id res chain seq x y z
N ALA A 1 -7.52 -14.94 22.93
CA ALA A 1 -7.86 -14.65 24.34
C ALA A 1 -8.99 -13.60 24.47
N ARG A 2 -8.97 -12.44 23.77
CA ARG A 2 -10.01 -11.39 23.86
C ARG A 2 -11.35 -11.82 23.28
N MET A 3 -11.35 -12.46 22.10
CA MET A 3 -12.57 -12.94 21.46
C MET A 3 -13.29 -14.01 22.31
N ALA A 4 -12.55 -14.84 23.03
CA ALA A 4 -13.12 -15.82 23.95
C ALA A 4 -13.86 -15.20 25.16
N ARG A 5 -13.63 -13.91 25.44
CA ARG A 5 -14.30 -13.14 26.50
C ARG A 5 -15.44 -12.26 25.98
N GLY A 6 -15.85 -12.41 24.72
CA GLY A 6 -16.89 -11.58 24.11
C GLY A 6 -16.45 -10.16 23.79
N GLU A 7 -15.15 -9.85 23.90
CA GLU A 7 -14.61 -8.55 23.52
C GLU A 7 -14.62 -8.39 22.00
N PRO A 8 -14.96 -7.20 21.46
CA PRO A 8 -14.97 -6.97 20.02
C PRO A 8 -13.56 -7.12 19.45
N TRP A 9 -13.45 -7.80 18.32
CA TRP A 9 -12.18 -8.09 17.62
C TRP A 9 -11.40 -6.83 17.19
N HIS A 10 -12.06 -5.69 17.09
CA HIS A 10 -11.51 -4.40 16.69
C HIS A 10 -10.28 -4.00 17.51
N GLY A 11 -10.36 -4.13 18.84
CA GLY A 11 -9.25 -3.81 19.73
C GLY A 11 -8.01 -4.66 19.51
N SER A 12 -8.16 -5.89 19.01
CA SER A 12 -7.01 -6.75 18.65
C SER A 12 -6.31 -6.25 17.39
N ILE A 13 -7.06 -5.82 16.38
CA ILE A 13 -6.49 -5.24 15.15
C ILE A 13 -5.85 -3.88 15.43
N ASP A 14 -6.47 -3.06 16.29
CA ASP A 14 -5.91 -1.77 16.68
C ASP A 14 -4.59 -1.94 17.44
N ALA A 15 -4.48 -2.94 18.34
CA ALA A 15 -3.23 -3.26 19.02
C ALA A 15 -2.13 -3.74 18.05
N ILE A 16 -2.48 -4.56 17.06
CA ILE A 16 -1.53 -4.96 16.00
C ILE A 16 -1.08 -3.73 15.19
N ARG A 17 -1.99 -2.83 14.85
CA ARG A 17 -1.66 -1.59 14.15
C ARG A 17 -0.68 -0.72 14.94
N ASP A 18 -0.91 -0.58 16.24
CA ASP A 18 -0.07 0.27 17.10
C ASP A 18 1.35 -0.32 17.25
N ALA A 19 1.49 -1.65 17.24
CA ALA A 19 2.76 -2.36 17.25
C ALA A 19 3.32 -2.65 15.83
N ALA A 20 2.62 -2.25 14.76
CA ALA A 20 2.95 -2.67 13.39
C ALA A 20 4.39 -2.33 12.98
N GLY A 21 4.89 -1.17 13.37
CA GLY A 21 6.26 -0.75 13.05
C GLY A 21 7.32 -1.64 13.71
N GLU A 22 7.11 -2.06 14.95
CA GLU A 22 8.03 -2.95 15.68
C GLU A 22 7.97 -4.36 15.10
N ILE A 23 6.77 -4.90 14.92
CA ILE A 23 6.55 -6.21 14.29
C ILE A 23 7.21 -6.24 12.92
N TRP A 24 6.99 -5.21 12.11
CA TRP A 24 7.52 -5.14 10.76
C TRP A 24 9.04 -5.14 10.71
N ARG A 25 9.71 -4.40 11.62
CA ARG A 25 11.17 -4.38 11.71
C ARG A 25 11.76 -5.72 12.13
N ALA A 26 11.05 -6.47 12.97
CA ALA A 26 11.48 -7.79 13.44
C ALA A 26 11.36 -8.88 12.37
N LEU A 27 10.53 -8.68 11.33
CA LEU A 27 10.35 -9.65 10.25
C LEU A 27 11.54 -9.64 9.28
N SER A 28 12.00 -10.82 8.91
CA SER A 28 12.93 -11.01 7.78
C SER A 28 12.29 -10.61 6.45
N VAL A 29 13.10 -10.40 5.42
CA VAL A 29 12.62 -10.08 4.05
C VAL A 29 11.65 -11.14 3.56
N ALA A 30 11.97 -12.42 3.73
CA ALA A 30 11.12 -13.53 3.32
C ALA A 30 9.75 -13.55 4.04
N GLU A 31 9.72 -13.21 5.33
CA GLU A 31 8.47 -13.11 6.10
C GLU A 31 7.64 -11.90 5.66
N LYS A 32 8.27 -10.76 5.41
CA LYS A 32 7.62 -9.58 4.82
C LYS A 32 6.97 -9.91 3.49
N GLU A 33 7.67 -10.62 2.61
CA GLU A 33 7.12 -11.05 1.32
C GLU A 33 5.98 -12.06 1.46
N ARG A 34 6.08 -13.02 2.39
CA ARG A 34 4.99 -13.96 2.69
C ARG A 34 3.76 -13.22 3.22
N PHE A 35 3.93 -12.30 4.15
CA PHE A 35 2.84 -11.47 4.65
C PHE A 35 2.15 -10.72 3.51
N GLN A 36 2.92 -10.02 2.66
CA GLN A 36 2.39 -9.25 1.54
C GLN A 36 1.61 -10.13 0.56
N ARG A 37 2.08 -11.34 0.32
CA ARG A 37 1.48 -12.26 -0.65
C ARG A 37 0.21 -12.94 -0.13
N HIS A 38 0.20 -13.32 1.15
CA HIS A 38 -0.83 -14.19 1.68
C HIS A 38 -1.73 -13.56 2.75
N LEU A 39 -1.22 -12.63 3.54
CA LEU A 39 -1.95 -12.09 4.69
C LEU A 39 -2.38 -10.63 4.50
N ARG A 40 -1.67 -9.86 3.70
CA ARG A 40 -1.96 -8.44 3.49
C ARG A 40 -3.40 -8.15 3.08
N PRO A 41 -4.05 -8.86 2.15
CA PRO A 41 -5.43 -8.59 1.79
C PRO A 41 -6.41 -8.78 2.94
N TYR A 42 -6.18 -9.76 3.81
CA TYR A 42 -6.99 -9.99 5.00
C TYR A 42 -6.77 -8.94 6.06
N TYR A 43 -5.52 -8.59 6.31
CA TYR A 43 -5.17 -7.53 7.24
C TYR A 43 -5.77 -6.18 6.81
N ASP A 44 -5.63 -5.81 5.55
CA ASP A 44 -6.19 -4.57 5.01
C ASP A 44 -7.72 -4.54 5.13
N GLY A 45 -8.42 -5.64 4.85
CA GLY A 45 -9.87 -5.74 5.01
C GLY A 45 -10.34 -5.56 6.46
N LEU A 46 -9.54 -5.99 7.44
CA LEU A 46 -9.83 -5.79 8.85
C LEU A 46 -9.38 -4.42 9.37
N ARG A 47 -8.33 -3.87 8.78
CA ARG A 47 -7.67 -2.63 9.19
C ARG A 47 -8.36 -1.39 8.64
N PHE A 48 -8.73 -1.39 7.36
CA PHE A 48 -9.34 -0.26 6.67
C PHE A 48 -10.86 -0.41 6.64
N ARG A 49 -11.47 0.00 7.72
CA ARG A 49 -12.93 -0.08 7.92
C ARG A 49 -13.62 1.14 7.31
N ILE A 50 -14.76 0.91 6.68
CA ILE A 50 -15.64 1.98 6.22
C ILE A 50 -16.58 2.42 7.35
N PRO A 51 -17.08 3.67 7.34
CA PRO A 51 -18.12 4.10 8.26
C PRO A 51 -19.39 3.24 8.13
N PRO A 52 -20.13 2.99 9.22
CA PRO A 52 -21.37 2.21 9.16
C PRO A 52 -22.38 2.71 8.11
N GLN A 53 -22.52 4.03 8.00
CA GLN A 53 -23.41 4.67 7.03
C GLN A 53 -23.06 4.32 5.58
N THR A 54 -21.77 4.30 5.25
CA THR A 54 -21.30 3.84 3.93
C THR A 54 -21.62 2.36 3.71
N GLY A 55 -21.46 1.53 4.76
CA GLY A 55 -21.82 0.12 4.71
C GLY A 55 -23.30 -0.11 4.47
N ASP A 56 -24.17 0.73 5.05
CA ASP A 56 -25.62 0.68 4.85
C ASP A 56 -25.97 1.01 3.39
N ILE A 57 -25.43 2.08 2.83
CA ILE A 57 -25.63 2.48 1.44
C ILE A 57 -25.20 1.37 0.47
N LEU A 58 -24.06 0.72 0.72
CA LEU A 58 -23.58 -0.37 -0.13
C LEU A 58 -24.51 -1.59 -0.07
N ARG A 59 -25.04 -1.94 1.11
CA ARG A 59 -26.01 -3.05 1.26
C ARG A 59 -27.33 -2.75 0.55
N GLU A 60 -27.82 -1.52 0.66
CA GLU A 60 -29.03 -1.08 -0.06
C GLU A 60 -28.82 -1.16 -1.58
N ALA A 61 -27.70 -0.67 -2.10
CA ALA A 61 -27.39 -0.74 -3.51
C ALA A 61 -27.24 -2.18 -4.03
N GLU A 62 -26.65 -3.09 -3.23
CA GLU A 62 -26.56 -4.51 -3.55
C GLU A 62 -27.94 -5.16 -3.58
N THR A 63 -28.78 -4.89 -2.58
CA THR A 63 -30.15 -5.41 -2.51
C THR A 63 -31.02 -4.91 -3.66
N ALA A 64 -30.82 -3.66 -4.08
CA ALA A 64 -31.52 -3.08 -5.22
C ALA A 64 -30.94 -3.52 -6.59
N GLY A 65 -29.90 -4.35 -6.63
CA GLY A 65 -29.25 -4.79 -7.87
C GLY A 65 -28.44 -3.72 -8.57
N GLN A 66 -28.16 -2.59 -7.90
CA GLN A 66 -27.36 -1.48 -8.42
C GLN A 66 -25.85 -1.72 -8.23
N LEU A 67 -25.46 -2.56 -7.27
CA LEU A 67 -24.10 -2.95 -6.97
C LEU A 67 -23.93 -4.45 -7.11
N GLY A 68 -22.90 -4.86 -7.86
CA GLY A 68 -22.52 -6.26 -8.00
C GLY A 68 -21.04 -6.48 -7.74
N PHE A 69 -20.69 -7.61 -7.14
CA PHE A 69 -19.31 -8.03 -6.91
C PHE A 69 -18.96 -9.20 -7.81
N GLU A 70 -17.91 -9.06 -8.60
CA GLU A 70 -17.42 -10.14 -9.46
C GLU A 70 -15.97 -10.51 -9.08
N LYS A 71 -15.74 -11.81 -8.89
CA LYS A 71 -14.40 -12.35 -8.71
C LYS A 71 -13.79 -12.67 -10.08
N GLY A 72 -12.80 -11.90 -10.48
CA GLY A 72 -12.18 -12.06 -11.78
C GLY A 72 -10.92 -11.22 -11.96
N ARG A 73 -10.39 -11.26 -13.17
CA ARG A 73 -9.25 -10.45 -13.58
C ARG A 73 -9.63 -9.62 -14.80
N VAL A 74 -9.41 -8.32 -14.74
CA VAL A 74 -9.41 -7.47 -15.91
C VAL A 74 -8.20 -7.84 -16.77
N VAL A 75 -8.45 -8.31 -17.98
CA VAL A 75 -7.42 -8.74 -18.95
C VAL A 75 -7.03 -7.59 -19.85
N HIS A 76 -8.01 -6.81 -20.28
CA HIS A 76 -7.84 -5.68 -21.16
C HIS A 76 -8.93 -4.64 -20.91
N ALA A 77 -8.61 -3.38 -21.14
CA ALA A 77 -9.56 -2.28 -21.13
C ALA A 77 -9.18 -1.29 -22.23
N GLU A 78 -10.16 -0.87 -23.04
CA GLU A 78 -9.96 0.05 -24.15
C GLU A 78 -11.08 1.10 -24.22
N PRO A 79 -10.75 2.37 -24.46
CA PRO A 79 -11.74 3.40 -24.70
C PRO A 79 -12.54 3.10 -25.99
N ARG A 80 -13.83 3.41 -25.98
CA ARG A 80 -14.76 3.35 -27.11
C ARG A 80 -15.57 4.65 -27.16
N SER A 81 -16.27 4.88 -28.28
CA SER A 81 -17.13 6.05 -28.40
C SER A 81 -18.32 6.06 -27.42
N ASP A 82 -18.75 4.88 -26.99
CA ASP A 82 -19.86 4.62 -26.07
C ASP A 82 -19.43 4.36 -24.61
N GLY A 83 -18.12 4.48 -24.29
CA GLY A 83 -17.59 4.25 -22.95
C GLY A 83 -16.27 3.49 -22.94
N LEU A 84 -16.08 2.65 -21.94
CA LEU A 84 -14.90 1.82 -21.74
C LEU A 84 -15.27 0.34 -21.89
N ARG A 85 -14.77 -0.31 -22.93
CA ARG A 85 -14.91 -1.76 -23.08
C ARG A 85 -13.88 -2.46 -22.19
N VAL A 86 -14.35 -3.32 -21.30
CA VAL A 86 -13.52 -4.09 -20.36
C VAL A 86 -13.68 -5.58 -20.63
N VAL A 87 -12.55 -6.27 -20.81
CA VAL A 87 -12.47 -7.73 -20.96
C VAL A 87 -12.11 -8.33 -19.61
N ILE A 88 -12.99 -9.18 -19.09
CA ILE A 88 -12.88 -9.79 -17.78
C ILE A 88 -12.78 -11.31 -17.93
N ARG A 89 -11.85 -11.91 -17.21
CA ARG A 89 -11.80 -13.36 -17.01
C ARG A 89 -12.32 -13.68 -15.62
N PRO A 90 -13.51 -14.28 -15.49
CA PRO A 90 -14.03 -14.71 -14.20
C PRO A 90 -13.08 -15.70 -13.50
N ARG A 91 -13.08 -15.71 -12.18
CA ARG A 91 -12.24 -16.65 -11.41
C ARG A 91 -12.65 -18.09 -11.70
N GLY A 92 -11.68 -18.92 -12.06
CA GLY A 92 -11.89 -20.34 -12.42
C GLY A 92 -12.34 -20.56 -13.87
N ALA A 93 -12.59 -19.52 -14.64
CA ALA A 93 -12.93 -19.64 -16.05
C ALA A 93 -11.69 -19.60 -16.97
N THR A 94 -11.71 -20.37 -18.04
CA THR A 94 -10.73 -20.32 -19.13
C THR A 94 -11.09 -19.27 -20.17
N THR A 95 -12.36 -18.93 -20.28
CA THR A 95 -12.91 -17.96 -21.22
C THR A 95 -12.99 -16.56 -20.62
N THR A 96 -13.08 -15.56 -21.48
CA THR A 96 -13.29 -14.16 -21.10
C THR A 96 -14.67 -13.71 -21.57
N ARG A 97 -15.21 -12.70 -20.87
CA ARG A 97 -16.36 -11.91 -21.33
C ARG A 97 -15.98 -10.45 -21.47
N SER A 98 -16.71 -9.70 -22.25
CA SER A 98 -16.56 -8.25 -22.33
C SER A 98 -17.85 -7.54 -21.90
N ALA A 99 -17.68 -6.37 -21.31
CA ALA A 99 -18.77 -5.46 -20.98
C ALA A 99 -18.32 -4.02 -21.24
N THR A 100 -19.25 -3.14 -21.57
CA THR A 100 -19.02 -1.70 -21.73
C THR A 100 -19.50 -0.98 -20.49
N PHE A 101 -18.67 -0.09 -19.96
CA PHE A 101 -18.94 0.72 -18.78
C PHE A 101 -18.80 2.19 -19.13
N GLY A 102 -19.61 3.06 -18.51
CA GLY A 102 -19.48 4.50 -18.67
C GLY A 102 -18.17 5.05 -18.10
N ALA A 103 -17.68 4.42 -17.02
CA ALA A 103 -16.39 4.78 -16.40
C ALA A 103 -15.79 3.59 -15.65
N ALA A 104 -14.47 3.65 -15.38
CA ALA A 104 -13.79 2.71 -14.50
C ALA A 104 -12.84 3.44 -13.55
N VAL A 105 -12.83 3.02 -12.29
CA VAL A 105 -11.93 3.53 -11.26
C VAL A 105 -10.99 2.41 -10.83
N SER A 106 -9.68 2.63 -10.97
CA SER A 106 -8.66 1.67 -10.54
C SER A 106 -8.33 1.85 -9.07
N CYS A 107 -8.85 0.96 -8.22
CA CYS A 107 -8.59 0.96 -6.78
C CYS A 107 -7.50 -0.05 -6.37
N ARG A 108 -6.55 -0.38 -7.27
CA ARG A 108 -5.47 -1.35 -7.01
C ARG A 108 -4.31 -0.79 -6.16
N GLY A 109 -4.44 0.42 -5.65
CA GLY A 109 -3.38 1.12 -4.97
C GLY A 109 -2.32 1.67 -5.94
N PHE A 110 -1.21 2.12 -5.38
CA PHE A 110 -0.08 2.65 -6.14
C PHE A 110 1.03 1.59 -6.27
N ALA A 111 1.87 1.75 -7.30
CA ALA A 111 3.05 0.92 -7.47
C ALA A 111 4.05 1.20 -6.34
N THR A 112 4.42 0.17 -5.61
CA THR A 112 5.34 0.29 -4.47
C THR A 112 6.80 0.00 -4.85
N ARG A 113 7.05 -0.73 -5.95
CA ARG A 113 8.40 -1.05 -6.40
C ARG A 113 9.07 0.18 -7.00
N VAL A 114 10.01 0.77 -6.28
CA VAL A 114 10.67 2.02 -6.70
C VAL A 114 11.47 1.85 -8.00
N ALA A 115 12.05 0.68 -8.23
CA ALA A 115 12.78 0.37 -9.46
C ALA A 115 11.89 0.37 -10.72
N GLU A 116 10.59 0.12 -10.56
CA GLU A 116 9.59 0.13 -11.64
C GLU A 116 8.91 1.50 -11.81
N SER A 117 9.33 2.49 -11.02
CA SER A 117 8.71 3.81 -11.03
C SER A 117 8.92 4.51 -12.38
N ARG A 118 7.85 5.17 -12.86
CA ARG A 118 7.90 6.03 -14.05
C ARG A 118 8.24 7.49 -13.71
N ASN A 119 8.32 7.83 -12.41
CA ASN A 119 8.68 9.17 -11.97
C ASN A 119 10.13 9.47 -12.34
N PRO A 120 10.41 10.53 -13.14
CA PRO A 120 11.76 10.83 -13.61
C PRO A 120 12.75 11.12 -12.48
N PHE A 121 12.29 11.79 -11.41
CA PHE A 121 13.12 12.10 -10.25
C PHE A 121 13.58 10.81 -9.53
N LEU A 122 12.64 9.89 -9.22
CA LEU A 122 12.99 8.63 -8.55
C LEU A 122 13.93 7.78 -9.41
N ARG A 123 13.71 7.76 -10.73
CA ARG A 123 14.61 7.09 -11.68
C ARG A 123 15.99 7.72 -11.71
N SER A 124 16.07 9.03 -11.62
CA SER A 124 17.36 9.74 -11.57
C SER A 124 18.10 9.39 -10.28
N CYS A 125 17.44 9.42 -9.12
CA CYS A 125 18.07 9.02 -7.85
C CYS A 125 18.68 7.62 -7.91
N LEU A 126 17.97 6.66 -8.52
CA LEU A 126 18.48 5.30 -8.69
C LEU A 126 19.64 5.23 -9.67
N ARG A 127 19.56 5.90 -10.82
CA ARG A 127 20.56 5.88 -11.87
C ARG A 127 21.86 6.53 -11.41
N GLU A 128 21.77 7.66 -10.72
CA GLU A 128 22.91 8.40 -10.19
C GLU A 128 23.51 7.75 -8.91
N GLY A 129 22.89 6.68 -8.40
CA GLY A 129 23.33 6.02 -7.19
C GLY A 129 23.09 6.82 -5.90
N LEU A 130 22.29 7.88 -5.96
CA LEU A 130 21.93 8.70 -4.79
C LEU A 130 21.05 7.95 -3.80
N ALA A 131 20.32 6.97 -4.28
CA ALA A 131 19.50 6.09 -3.48
C ALA A 131 19.50 4.67 -4.05
N ARG A 132 19.24 3.68 -3.22
CA ARG A 132 19.04 2.30 -3.64
C ARG A 132 17.65 1.79 -3.24
N PRO A 133 17.09 0.79 -3.95
CA PRO A 133 15.88 0.12 -3.52
C PRO A 133 16.10 -0.55 -2.15
N SER A 134 15.07 -0.61 -1.35
CA SER A 134 15.05 -1.46 -0.16
C SER A 134 15.12 -2.95 -0.53
N ASP A 135 15.45 -3.82 0.43
CA ASP A 135 15.65 -5.26 0.20
C ASP A 135 14.45 -5.96 -0.45
N ALA A 136 13.22 -5.62 -0.06
CA ALA A 136 12.03 -6.14 -0.72
C ALA A 136 11.55 -5.27 -1.90
N GLY A 137 12.28 -4.21 -2.23
CA GLY A 137 12.06 -3.33 -3.39
C GLY A 137 10.90 -2.36 -3.27
N ARG A 138 10.25 -2.26 -2.10
CA ARG A 138 9.10 -1.38 -1.87
C ARG A 138 9.52 -0.09 -1.21
N GLY A 139 9.94 0.85 -2.02
CA GLY A 139 10.52 2.10 -1.60
C GLY A 139 12.04 2.07 -1.63
N PHE A 140 12.61 3.10 -1.07
CA PHE A 140 14.06 3.25 -0.92
C PHE A 140 14.54 2.59 0.38
N ASP A 141 15.80 2.19 0.36
CA ASP A 141 16.51 1.81 1.58
C ASP A 141 16.85 3.05 2.38
N THR A 142 16.59 2.99 3.68
CA THR A 142 16.80 4.11 4.62
C THR A 142 17.35 3.61 5.94
N ASP A 143 18.03 4.49 6.65
CA ASP A 143 18.37 4.25 8.05
C ASP A 143 17.13 4.41 8.98
N GLU A 144 17.32 4.26 10.28
CA GLU A 144 16.25 4.40 11.28
C GLU A 144 15.69 5.82 11.39
N ALA A 145 16.46 6.81 10.98
CA ALA A 145 16.06 8.20 10.96
C ALA A 145 15.37 8.62 9.66
N GLY A 146 15.35 7.76 8.64
CA GLY A 146 14.74 8.02 7.34
C GLY A 146 15.68 8.65 6.32
N HIS A 147 17.01 8.76 6.60
CA HIS A 147 17.97 9.20 5.58
C HIS A 147 18.06 8.17 4.47
N LEU A 148 18.17 8.64 3.24
CA LEU A 148 18.41 7.78 2.07
C LEU A 148 19.78 7.10 2.17
N LEU A 149 19.81 5.83 1.79
CA LEU A 149 21.07 5.10 1.61
C LEU A 149 21.39 5.04 0.11
N SER A 150 22.59 5.50 -0.23
CA SER A 150 23.12 5.48 -1.59
C SER A 150 23.39 4.06 -2.09
N ALA A 151 23.76 3.91 -3.36
CA ALA A 151 24.05 2.62 -3.96
C ALA A 151 25.13 1.80 -3.20
N ASN A 152 26.10 2.49 -2.60
CA ASN A 152 27.15 1.87 -1.78
C ASN A 152 26.78 1.77 -0.27
N GLY A 153 25.54 2.09 0.10
CA GLY A 153 25.05 2.01 1.47
C GLY A 153 25.45 3.16 2.39
N GLN A 154 26.04 4.21 1.84
CA GLN A 154 26.36 5.41 2.61
C GLN A 154 25.11 6.25 2.83
N ARG A 155 24.98 6.82 4.04
CA ARG A 155 23.90 7.72 4.41
C ARG A 155 24.09 9.10 3.76
N ASP A 156 23.02 9.62 3.19
CA ASP A 156 22.96 11.03 2.77
C ASP A 156 22.35 11.86 3.90
N GLU A 157 23.14 12.80 4.43
CA GLU A 157 22.73 13.63 5.57
C GLU A 157 21.67 14.68 5.21
N GLY A 158 21.53 15.03 3.94
CA GLY A 158 20.59 16.03 3.43
C GLY A 158 19.29 15.45 2.86
N CYS A 159 19.24 14.16 2.61
CA CYS A 159 18.14 13.53 1.90
C CYS A 159 17.38 12.53 2.76
N TYR A 160 16.07 12.71 2.86
CA TYR A 160 15.17 11.85 3.62
C TYR A 160 14.08 11.27 2.73
N ALA A 161 13.69 10.04 3.00
CA ALA A 161 12.48 9.45 2.43
C ALA A 161 11.39 9.39 3.49
N ILE A 162 10.15 9.63 3.07
CA ILE A 162 8.95 9.57 3.93
C ILE A 162 7.81 8.84 3.21
N ALA A 163 6.80 8.49 3.96
CA ALA A 163 5.55 7.91 3.46
C ALA A 163 5.76 6.61 2.68
N GLY A 164 5.12 6.45 1.52
CA GLY A 164 5.19 5.26 0.70
C GLY A 164 6.60 4.86 0.25
N MET A 165 7.55 5.80 0.25
CA MET A 165 8.95 5.53 -0.09
C MET A 165 9.70 4.78 1.01
N THR A 166 9.15 4.65 2.21
CA THR A 166 9.75 3.95 3.35
C THR A 166 8.96 2.72 3.79
N LEU A 167 8.15 2.16 2.90
CA LEU A 167 7.20 1.10 3.22
C LEU A 167 7.89 -0.18 3.76
N ASP A 168 9.05 -0.53 3.23
CA ASP A 168 9.81 -1.71 3.68
C ASP A 168 10.47 -1.50 5.03
N ARG A 169 10.77 -0.26 5.39
CA ARG A 169 11.39 0.07 6.68
C ARG A 169 10.37 0.14 7.81
N PHE A 170 9.23 0.80 7.57
CA PHE A 170 8.27 1.16 8.61
C PHE A 170 6.92 0.44 8.51
N GLY A 171 6.66 -0.32 7.43
CA GLY A 171 5.46 -1.11 7.24
C GLY A 171 4.22 -0.30 6.87
N GLU A 172 3.61 0.39 7.83
CA GLU A 172 2.41 1.22 7.62
C GLU A 172 2.77 2.71 7.47
N THR A 173 3.03 3.18 6.27
CA THR A 173 3.49 4.54 6.03
C THR A 173 2.54 5.45 5.22
N PRO A 174 1.50 4.96 4.52
CA PRO A 174 0.71 5.82 3.65
C PRO A 174 -0.39 6.62 4.35
N ALA A 175 -0.71 6.34 5.61
CA ALA A 175 -1.72 7.11 6.33
C ALA A 175 -1.15 8.42 6.90
N ALA A 176 -1.94 9.50 6.87
CA ALA A 176 -1.52 10.85 7.27
C ALA A 176 -0.86 10.89 8.66
N ILE A 177 -1.37 10.13 9.62
CA ILE A 177 -0.81 10.09 10.97
C ILE A 177 0.62 9.50 11.00
N PHE A 178 0.93 8.51 10.17
CA PHE A 178 2.27 7.93 10.08
C PHE A 178 3.23 8.86 9.35
N ILE A 179 2.76 9.53 8.29
CA ILE A 179 3.53 10.56 7.59
C ILE A 179 3.89 11.68 8.55
N LEU A 180 2.91 12.18 9.31
CA LEU A 180 3.14 13.23 10.31
C LEU A 180 4.18 12.80 11.37
N ARG A 181 4.08 11.58 11.89
CA ARG A 181 5.07 11.05 12.84
C ARG A 181 6.48 11.00 12.26
N GLN A 182 6.62 10.56 11.00
CA GLN A 182 7.91 10.58 10.30
C GLN A 182 8.44 12.00 10.14
N VAL A 183 7.62 12.94 9.67
CA VAL A 183 8.01 14.35 9.54
C VAL A 183 8.47 14.93 10.87
N LEU A 184 7.70 14.74 11.94
CA LEU A 184 8.04 15.24 13.28
C LEU A 184 9.34 14.63 13.84
N SER A 185 9.67 13.38 13.47
CA SER A 185 10.93 12.74 13.89
C SER A 185 12.15 13.25 13.12
N ILE A 186 11.97 13.69 11.88
CA ILE A 186 13.03 14.19 10.99
C ILE A 186 13.28 15.69 11.21
N LEU A 187 12.21 16.46 11.40
CA LEU A 187 12.25 17.92 11.43
C LEU A 187 13.35 18.53 12.34
N PRO A 188 13.54 18.08 13.60
CA PRO A 188 14.58 18.63 14.45
C PRO A 188 16.00 18.47 13.87
N ARG A 189 16.27 17.36 13.20
CA ARG A 189 17.58 17.07 12.57
C ARG A 189 17.78 17.89 11.31
N PHE A 190 16.71 18.03 10.50
CA PHE A 190 16.73 18.84 9.30
C PHE A 190 16.96 20.32 9.58
N VAL A 191 16.42 20.84 10.68
CA VAL A 191 16.61 22.24 11.12
C VAL A 191 18.00 22.44 11.76
N ALA A 192 18.49 21.46 12.54
CA ALA A 192 19.79 21.55 13.20
C ALA A 192 20.99 21.42 12.23
N GLY A 193 20.79 20.81 11.06
CA GLY A 193 21.82 20.66 10.01
C GLY A 193 21.99 21.88 9.08
N ARG A 194 21.27 22.97 9.35
CA ARG A 194 21.42 24.26 8.69
C ARG A 194 22.21 25.22 9.57
#